data_b8c57aa8a3a93436905fbae4ee0df9a9
#
_entry.id   b8c57aa8a3a93436905fbae4ee0df9a9
#
_cell.length_a   1.000
_cell.length_b   1.000
_cell.length_c   1.000
_cell.angle_alpha   90.00
_cell.angle_beta   90.00
_cell.angle_gamma   90.00
#
_symmetry.space_group_name_H-M   'P 1'
#
loop_
_entity.id
_entity.type
_entity.pdbx_description
1 polymer ?
#
loop_
_entity_poly.entity_id
_entity_poly.type
_entity_poly.pdbx_seq_one_letter_code
_entity_poly.pdbx_strand_id
1 'polypeptide(L)'
;MSYSSFIKKELMPHISAFLADRRAAKDPDFFPYFGTQIYCGRQGSGKTISAVRAALRLKERYPKAILVTNLSLPGYRAISTAGYVRMCYTGPNQARQAASLSEEYASVTVTDPLTGRTERISDIDARTDRFDSERDYVHFSEVDELHAALTQVNNGFHGVIYLIDEIHAYFNSLESKDTPITIFAEISQQRKQRKLILGTSQLFMRVAKALREQCDNIIICNTLFGCFTTLRAYDGMEIEQARDGSLIGRIKKTGIFWHTVKDREAYDTFQKIWSSFIPLEENPYMSKRHAKFQHKMEKKMKFR
;
A
#
# COMPACT_ATOMS: atom_id res chain seq x y z
N MET A 1 47.05 -10.24 15.23
CA MET A 1 46.59 -9.72 13.92
C MET A 1 47.18 -8.34 13.72
N SER A 2 47.85 -8.08 12.59
CA SER A 2 48.36 -6.74 12.29
C SER A 2 47.20 -5.77 12.09
N TYR A 3 47.30 -4.55 12.63
CA TYR A 3 46.29 -3.48 12.51
C TYR A 3 45.90 -3.21 11.04
N SER A 4 46.87 -3.36 10.13
CA SER A 4 46.66 -3.25 8.66
C SER A 4 45.75 -4.37 8.11
N SER A 5 45.85 -5.59 8.64
CA SER A 5 45.01 -6.71 8.17
C SER A 5 43.56 -6.62 8.67
N PHE A 6 43.37 -6.09 9.87
CA PHE A 6 42.03 -5.80 10.41
C PHE A 6 41.31 -4.73 9.58
N ILE A 7 41.99 -3.61 9.27
CA ILE A 7 41.42 -2.54 8.45
C ILE A 7 40.99 -3.06 7.06
N LYS A 8 41.88 -3.83 6.38
CA LYS A 8 41.58 -4.34 5.04
C LYS A 8 40.46 -5.40 5.04
N LYS A 9 40.40 -6.28 6.02
CA LYS A 9 39.55 -7.45 6.01
C LYS A 9 38.17 -7.17 6.62
N GLU A 10 38.10 -6.35 7.66
CA GLU A 10 36.87 -6.08 8.41
C GLU A 10 36.30 -4.70 8.07
N LEU A 11 37.11 -3.64 8.06
CA LEU A 11 36.60 -2.27 7.97
C LEU A 11 36.33 -1.82 6.52
N MET A 12 37.22 -2.17 5.58
CA MET A 12 37.08 -1.74 4.17
C MET A 12 35.83 -2.26 3.47
N PRO A 13 35.32 -3.49 3.70
CA PRO A 13 34.06 -3.95 3.13
C PRO A 13 32.88 -3.10 3.62
N HIS A 14 32.83 -2.73 4.92
CA HIS A 14 31.78 -1.89 5.47
C HIS A 14 31.83 -0.46 4.93
N ILE A 15 33.01 0.11 4.77
CA ILE A 15 33.19 1.44 4.16
C ILE A 15 32.77 1.40 2.68
N SER A 16 33.18 0.37 1.94
CA SER A 16 32.82 0.23 0.52
C SER A 16 31.29 0.07 0.34
N ALA A 17 30.66 -0.73 1.19
CA ALA A 17 29.20 -0.88 1.20
C ALA A 17 28.49 0.45 1.53
N PHE A 18 28.97 1.18 2.53
CA PHE A 18 28.43 2.51 2.87
C PHE A 18 28.60 3.52 1.72
N LEU A 19 29.73 3.51 1.04
CA LEU A 19 29.97 4.38 -0.11
C LEU A 19 29.12 3.98 -1.33
N ALA A 20 28.89 2.68 -1.53
CA ALA A 20 27.97 2.17 -2.56
C ALA A 20 26.53 2.60 -2.28
N ASP A 21 26.08 2.49 -1.04
CA ASP A 21 24.75 2.97 -0.61
C ASP A 21 24.59 4.48 -0.83
N ARG A 22 25.62 5.28 -0.53
CA ARG A 22 25.62 6.72 -0.79
C ARG A 22 25.62 7.08 -2.28
N ARG A 23 26.25 6.25 -3.12
CA ARG A 23 26.22 6.42 -4.59
C ARG A 23 24.85 6.06 -5.12
N ALA A 24 24.28 4.94 -4.68
CA ALA A 24 22.93 4.52 -5.04
C ALA A 24 21.87 5.57 -4.63
N ALA A 25 22.05 6.21 -3.45
CA ALA A 25 21.15 7.27 -2.98
C ALA A 25 21.20 8.57 -3.83
N LYS A 26 22.19 8.71 -4.74
CA LYS A 26 22.24 9.83 -5.70
C LYS A 26 21.52 9.53 -7.01
N ASP A 27 21.12 8.28 -7.23
CA ASP A 27 20.34 7.88 -8.38
C ASP A 27 18.95 8.53 -8.27
N PRO A 28 18.44 9.24 -9.29
CA PRO A 28 17.11 9.85 -9.28
C PRO A 28 16.00 8.81 -9.13
N ASP A 29 16.24 7.57 -9.52
CA ASP A 29 15.30 6.46 -9.41
C ASP A 29 15.32 5.75 -8.04
N PHE A 30 16.26 6.11 -7.18
CA PHE A 30 16.41 5.51 -5.87
C PHE A 30 15.29 5.97 -4.94
N PHE A 31 14.53 5.02 -4.40
CA PHE A 31 13.45 5.29 -3.44
C PHE A 31 14.01 5.35 -2.01
N PRO A 32 14.13 6.54 -1.40
CA PRO A 32 14.79 6.69 -0.10
C PRO A 32 13.90 6.36 1.10
N TYR A 33 12.59 6.16 0.87
CA TYR A 33 11.62 6.01 1.94
C TYR A 33 11.40 4.54 2.30
N PHE A 34 11.15 4.29 3.56
CA PHE A 34 10.78 2.99 4.14
C PHE A 34 10.09 3.23 5.48
N GLY A 35 9.56 2.15 6.08
CA GLY A 35 8.94 2.20 7.39
C GLY A 35 7.42 2.34 7.34
N THR A 36 6.80 2.50 8.49
CA THR A 36 5.34 2.55 8.64
C THR A 36 4.89 3.89 9.15
N GLN A 37 3.92 4.51 8.48
CA GLN A 37 3.27 5.75 8.86
C GLN A 37 1.77 5.54 8.92
N ILE A 38 1.13 5.88 10.04
CA ILE A 38 -0.30 5.67 10.25
C ILE A 38 -1.00 7.02 10.42
N TYR A 39 -1.94 7.29 9.51
CA TYR A 39 -2.80 8.47 9.53
C TYR A 39 -4.01 8.18 10.41
N CYS A 40 -4.13 8.89 11.52
CA CYS A 40 -5.19 8.68 12.52
C CYS A 40 -6.11 9.89 12.64
N GLY A 41 -7.35 9.64 13.08
CA GLY A 41 -8.34 10.67 13.37
C GLY A 41 -9.77 10.17 13.20
N ARG A 42 -10.73 10.97 13.61
CA ARG A 42 -12.16 10.64 13.54
C ARG A 42 -12.63 10.48 12.08
N GLN A 43 -13.79 9.91 11.87
CA GLN A 43 -14.42 9.87 10.57
C GLN A 43 -14.57 11.30 10.00
N GLY A 44 -14.25 11.50 8.71
CA GLY A 44 -14.28 12.81 8.09
C GLY A 44 -13.09 13.73 8.41
N SER A 45 -12.09 13.26 9.19
CA SER A 45 -10.90 14.05 9.55
C SER A 45 -9.85 14.19 8.44
N GLY A 46 -10.10 13.64 7.25
CA GLY A 46 -9.19 13.74 6.11
C GLY A 46 -8.02 12.75 6.11
N LYS A 47 -8.11 11.63 6.86
CA LYS A 47 -7.07 10.57 6.89
C LYS A 47 -6.76 10.01 5.50
N THR A 48 -7.79 9.46 4.85
CA THR A 48 -7.64 8.79 3.54
C THR A 48 -7.11 9.74 2.49
N ILE A 49 -7.67 10.96 2.36
CA ILE A 49 -7.19 11.96 1.40
C ILE A 49 -5.74 12.37 1.68
N SER A 50 -5.33 12.43 2.96
CA SER A 50 -3.95 12.76 3.34
C SER A 50 -2.97 11.65 2.96
N ALA A 51 -3.33 10.39 3.21
CA ALA A 51 -2.52 9.23 2.87
C ALA A 51 -2.43 9.04 1.34
N VAL A 52 -3.56 9.13 0.61
CA VAL A 52 -3.60 9.09 -0.85
C VAL A 52 -2.73 10.18 -1.47
N ARG A 53 -2.88 11.43 -1.01
CA ARG A 53 -2.06 12.56 -1.48
C ARG A 53 -0.57 12.32 -1.23
N ALA A 54 -0.19 11.76 -0.08
CA ALA A 54 1.20 11.43 0.22
C ALA A 54 1.71 10.32 -0.71
N ALA A 55 0.95 9.25 -0.91
CA ALA A 55 1.30 8.15 -1.80
C ALA A 55 1.46 8.60 -3.25
N LEU A 56 0.50 9.35 -3.79
CA LEU A 56 0.52 9.82 -5.18
C LEU A 56 1.64 10.82 -5.44
N ARG A 57 1.95 11.73 -4.49
CA ARG A 57 3.12 12.62 -4.63
C ARG A 57 4.44 11.87 -4.63
N LEU A 58 4.53 10.81 -3.83
CA LEU A 58 5.70 9.93 -3.86
C LEU A 58 5.78 9.19 -5.19
N LYS A 59 4.65 8.72 -5.71
CA LYS A 59 4.56 8.07 -7.01
C LYS A 59 4.92 8.99 -8.16
N GLU A 60 4.45 10.24 -8.17
CA GLU A 60 4.82 11.26 -9.14
C GLU A 60 6.33 11.54 -9.11
N ARG A 61 6.96 11.56 -7.92
CA ARG A 61 8.38 11.80 -7.76
C ARG A 61 9.26 10.58 -8.08
N TYR A 62 8.75 9.39 -7.81
CA TYR A 62 9.42 8.11 -8.01
C TYR A 62 8.54 7.18 -8.87
N PRO A 63 8.45 7.44 -10.17
CA PRO A 63 7.51 6.74 -11.04
C PRO A 63 7.77 5.24 -11.15
N LYS A 64 9.02 4.81 -10.95
CA LYS A 64 9.40 3.38 -10.93
C LYS A 64 9.02 2.65 -9.63
N ALA A 65 8.64 3.35 -8.55
CA ALA A 65 8.15 2.71 -7.34
C ALA A 65 6.82 2.00 -7.60
N ILE A 66 6.63 0.81 -7.09
CA ILE A 66 5.36 0.07 -7.21
C ILE A 66 4.38 0.59 -6.16
N LEU A 67 3.17 0.89 -6.57
CA LEU A 67 2.08 1.24 -5.66
C LEU A 67 1.21 0.01 -5.42
N VAL A 68 0.95 -0.30 -4.15
CA VAL A 68 0.08 -1.41 -3.69
C VAL A 68 -1.01 -0.82 -2.81
N THR A 69 -2.28 -1.04 -3.13
CA THR A 69 -3.39 -0.43 -2.37
C THR A 69 -4.69 -1.22 -2.46
N ASN A 70 -5.53 -1.07 -1.45
CA ASN A 70 -6.91 -1.54 -1.41
C ASN A 70 -7.92 -0.50 -1.93
N LEU A 71 -7.45 0.67 -2.34
CA LEU A 71 -8.28 1.73 -2.91
C LEU A 71 -8.33 1.63 -4.43
N SER A 72 -9.47 1.98 -5.02
CA SER A 72 -9.59 2.23 -6.45
C SER A 72 -9.05 3.61 -6.78
N LEU A 73 -8.05 3.67 -7.67
CA LEU A 73 -7.38 4.89 -8.09
C LEU A 73 -7.74 5.19 -9.55
N PRO A 74 -8.65 6.14 -9.82
CA PRO A 74 -8.96 6.57 -11.17
C PRO A 74 -7.70 7.08 -11.90
N GLY A 75 -7.53 6.66 -13.15
CA GLY A 75 -6.37 7.04 -13.97
C GLY A 75 -5.19 6.06 -13.92
N TYR A 76 -5.26 5.03 -13.06
CA TYR A 76 -4.30 3.93 -13.01
C TYR A 76 -5.00 2.61 -13.31
N ARG A 77 -4.29 1.66 -13.94
CA ARG A 77 -4.79 0.31 -14.17
C ARG A 77 -4.55 -0.56 -12.93
N ALA A 78 -5.62 -1.12 -12.38
CA ALA A 78 -5.54 -2.06 -11.26
C ALA A 78 -5.12 -3.45 -11.75
N ILE A 79 -4.13 -4.04 -11.10
CA ILE A 79 -3.69 -5.42 -11.34
C ILE A 79 -3.77 -6.16 -10.01
N SER A 80 -4.43 -7.32 -9.98
CA SER A 80 -4.49 -8.11 -8.75
C SER A 80 -3.11 -8.56 -8.30
N THR A 81 -2.94 -8.82 -7.00
CA THR A 81 -1.67 -9.33 -6.44
C THR A 81 -1.20 -10.60 -7.18
N ALA A 82 -2.12 -11.54 -7.42
CA ALA A 82 -1.80 -12.76 -8.16
C ALA A 82 -1.40 -12.47 -9.61
N GLY A 83 -2.06 -11.50 -10.28
CA GLY A 83 -1.72 -11.04 -11.62
C GLY A 83 -0.32 -10.44 -11.68
N TYR A 84 0.04 -9.57 -10.73
CA TYR A 84 1.38 -8.99 -10.64
C TYR A 84 2.46 -10.06 -10.45
N VAL A 85 2.26 -10.97 -9.51
CA VAL A 85 3.22 -12.07 -9.25
C VAL A 85 3.41 -12.91 -10.51
N ARG A 86 2.32 -13.25 -11.20
CA ARG A 86 2.38 -13.99 -12.47
C ARG A 86 3.20 -13.25 -13.53
N MET A 87 2.96 -11.94 -13.71
CA MET A 87 3.72 -11.10 -14.67
C MET A 87 5.22 -11.05 -14.34
N CYS A 88 5.58 -11.06 -13.06
CA CYS A 88 6.99 -11.06 -12.64
C CYS A 88 7.70 -12.39 -12.89
N TYR A 89 6.98 -13.52 -12.78
CA TYR A 89 7.56 -14.86 -12.95
C TYR A 89 7.58 -15.32 -14.41
N THR A 90 6.81 -14.74 -15.32
CA THR A 90 6.81 -15.07 -16.77
C THR A 90 7.85 -14.30 -17.59
N GLY A 91 8.81 -13.62 -16.94
CA GLY A 91 9.92 -12.96 -17.63
C GLY A 91 10.83 -13.96 -18.39
N PRO A 92 11.38 -13.57 -19.58
CA PRO A 92 12.06 -14.48 -20.53
C PRO A 92 13.24 -15.27 -19.97
N ASN A 93 13.85 -14.85 -18.87
CA ASN A 93 14.98 -15.56 -18.23
C ASN A 93 14.53 -16.58 -17.18
N GLN A 94 13.29 -16.48 -16.67
CA GLN A 94 12.75 -17.46 -15.70
C GLN A 94 11.85 -18.49 -16.39
N ALA A 95 11.31 -18.18 -17.57
CA ALA A 95 10.61 -19.15 -18.41
C ALA A 95 11.47 -20.40 -18.71
N ARG A 96 12.81 -20.27 -18.78
CA ARG A 96 13.72 -21.40 -18.93
C ARG A 96 13.84 -22.26 -17.65
N GLN A 97 13.72 -21.68 -16.47
CA GLN A 97 13.68 -22.44 -15.21
C GLN A 97 12.29 -22.98 -14.90
N ALA A 98 11.22 -22.25 -15.26
CA ALA A 98 9.85 -22.73 -15.17
C ALA A 98 9.56 -23.82 -16.22
N ALA A 99 10.17 -23.79 -17.38
CA ALA A 99 10.03 -24.84 -18.39
C ALA A 99 10.58 -26.22 -17.93
N SER A 100 11.56 -26.25 -17.04
CA SER A 100 12.02 -27.50 -16.41
C SER A 100 11.09 -28.01 -15.29
N LEU A 101 10.19 -27.15 -14.78
CA LEU A 101 9.14 -27.51 -13.82
C LEU A 101 7.77 -27.67 -14.51
N SER A 102 7.65 -27.32 -15.80
CA SER A 102 6.37 -27.09 -16.48
C SER A 102 5.77 -28.31 -17.19
N GLU A 103 6.42 -29.48 -17.17
CA GLU A 103 5.71 -30.70 -17.62
C GLU A 103 4.53 -31.06 -16.70
N GLU A 104 4.57 -30.63 -15.43
CA GLU A 104 3.50 -30.90 -14.46
C GLU A 104 2.43 -29.78 -14.43
N TYR A 105 2.76 -28.55 -14.88
CA TYR A 105 1.85 -27.38 -14.88
C TYR A 105 1.19 -27.06 -16.23
N ALA A 106 1.57 -27.74 -17.30
CA ALA A 106 1.02 -27.51 -18.65
C ALA A 106 -0.47 -27.85 -18.80
N SER A 107 -1.08 -28.45 -17.78
CA SER A 107 -2.50 -28.85 -17.78
C SER A 107 -3.40 -28.00 -16.89
N VAL A 108 -2.89 -26.93 -16.25
CA VAL A 108 -3.70 -26.10 -15.34
C VAL A 108 -4.58 -25.16 -16.16
N THR A 109 -5.87 -25.43 -16.13
CA THR A 109 -6.91 -24.53 -16.65
C THR A 109 -7.43 -23.65 -15.53
N VAL A 110 -7.48 -22.34 -15.75
CA VAL A 110 -8.09 -21.38 -14.83
C VAL A 110 -9.46 -21.02 -15.34
N THR A 111 -10.49 -21.26 -14.53
CA THR A 111 -11.85 -20.84 -14.84
C THR A 111 -12.07 -19.47 -14.19
N ASP A 112 -12.38 -18.48 -14.98
CA ASP A 112 -12.77 -17.16 -14.48
C ASP A 112 -14.10 -17.28 -13.74
N PRO A 113 -14.16 -16.95 -12.43
CA PRO A 113 -15.37 -17.12 -11.62
C PRO A 113 -16.51 -16.17 -12.03
N LEU A 114 -16.22 -15.11 -12.80
CA LEU A 114 -17.22 -14.13 -13.24
C LEU A 114 -17.83 -14.49 -14.60
N THR A 115 -17.04 -15.07 -15.51
CA THR A 115 -17.48 -15.36 -16.88
C THR A 115 -17.72 -16.85 -17.14
N GLY A 116 -17.31 -17.75 -16.23
CA GLY A 116 -17.36 -19.20 -16.40
C GLY A 116 -16.48 -19.71 -17.53
N ARG A 117 -15.61 -18.86 -18.10
CA ARG A 117 -14.74 -19.20 -19.23
C ARG A 117 -13.49 -19.91 -18.72
N THR A 118 -13.23 -21.08 -19.21
CA THR A 118 -12.03 -21.85 -18.90
C THR A 118 -10.96 -21.56 -19.96
N GLU A 119 -9.86 -20.92 -19.57
CA GLU A 119 -8.73 -20.65 -20.46
C GLU A 119 -7.51 -21.45 -20.01
N ARG A 120 -6.75 -22.00 -20.98
CA ARG A 120 -5.47 -22.64 -20.68
C ARG A 120 -4.43 -21.57 -20.37
N ILE A 121 -3.55 -21.82 -19.39
CA ILE A 121 -2.49 -20.88 -19.01
C ILE A 121 -1.58 -20.54 -20.22
N SER A 122 -1.39 -21.47 -21.15
CA SER A 122 -0.63 -21.24 -22.39
C SER A 122 -1.20 -20.15 -23.30
N ASP A 123 -2.51 -19.92 -23.26
CA ASP A 123 -3.18 -18.95 -24.14
C ASP A 123 -3.18 -17.52 -23.53
N ILE A 124 -2.95 -17.45 -22.22
CA ILE A 124 -2.78 -16.18 -21.49
C ILE A 124 -1.37 -15.59 -21.72
N ASP A 125 -0.37 -16.44 -22.00
CA ASP A 125 1.03 -16.03 -22.20
C ASP A 125 1.29 -15.27 -23.52
N ALA A 126 0.37 -15.33 -24.49
CA ALA A 126 0.53 -14.64 -25.77
C ALA A 126 0.19 -13.14 -25.73
N ARG A 127 -0.47 -12.68 -24.69
CA ARG A 127 -0.80 -11.25 -24.49
C ARG A 127 0.12 -10.66 -23.43
N THR A 128 1.31 -10.24 -23.84
CA THR A 128 2.33 -9.60 -23.01
C THR A 128 1.92 -8.20 -22.51
N ASP A 129 0.94 -8.13 -21.65
CA ASP A 129 0.74 -6.95 -20.84
C ASP A 129 1.75 -6.99 -19.70
N ARG A 130 2.89 -6.33 -19.91
CA ARG A 130 3.88 -6.13 -18.84
C ARG A 130 3.32 -5.15 -17.83
N PHE A 131 3.66 -5.37 -16.55
CA PHE A 131 3.42 -4.39 -15.50
C PHE A 131 4.22 -3.12 -15.79
N ASP A 132 3.53 -2.00 -15.93
CA ASP A 132 4.12 -0.68 -16.08
C ASP A 132 3.94 0.09 -14.77
N SER A 133 5.01 0.25 -14.02
CA SER A 133 4.95 0.94 -12.74
C SER A 133 4.41 2.37 -12.83
N GLU A 134 4.47 3.04 -13.99
CA GLU A 134 3.95 4.41 -14.15
C GLU A 134 2.42 4.46 -14.28
N ARG A 135 1.81 3.42 -14.84
CA ARG A 135 0.39 3.36 -15.17
C ARG A 135 -0.40 2.36 -14.34
N ASP A 136 0.31 1.40 -13.75
CA ASP A 136 -0.29 0.29 -13.04
C ASP A 136 -0.07 0.40 -11.53
N TYR A 137 -1.02 -0.17 -10.79
CA TYR A 137 -0.84 -0.42 -9.36
C TYR A 137 -1.32 -1.82 -9.01
N VAL A 138 -0.78 -2.38 -7.94
CA VAL A 138 -1.21 -3.67 -7.41
C VAL A 138 -2.40 -3.44 -6.47
N HIS A 139 -3.53 -4.05 -6.79
CA HIS A 139 -4.75 -3.98 -5.98
C HIS A 139 -4.90 -5.25 -5.15
N PHE A 140 -5.31 -5.08 -3.90
CA PHE A 140 -5.72 -6.16 -3.02
C PHE A 140 -7.05 -5.79 -2.33
N SER A 141 -7.89 -6.80 -2.08
CA SER A 141 -9.17 -6.66 -1.38
C SER A 141 -9.22 -7.44 -0.08
N GLU A 142 -8.54 -8.57 -0.02
CA GLU A 142 -8.57 -9.50 1.09
C GLU A 142 -7.25 -9.50 1.89
N VAL A 143 -7.32 -10.02 3.12
CA VAL A 143 -6.17 -10.13 4.04
C VAL A 143 -5.07 -10.99 3.43
N ASP A 144 -5.43 -12.12 2.83
CA ASP A 144 -4.48 -13.06 2.21
C ASP A 144 -3.77 -12.43 1.00
N GLU A 145 -4.49 -11.62 0.21
CA GLU A 145 -3.90 -10.87 -0.90
C GLU A 145 -2.90 -9.81 -0.42
N LEU A 146 -3.22 -9.10 0.67
CA LEU A 146 -2.27 -8.17 1.30
C LEU A 146 -1.04 -8.91 1.84
N HIS A 147 -1.22 -10.06 2.50
CA HIS A 147 -0.11 -10.88 2.98
C HIS A 147 0.78 -11.36 1.82
N ALA A 148 0.17 -11.82 0.73
CA ALA A 148 0.89 -12.18 -0.49
C ALA A 148 1.62 -10.96 -1.09
N ALA A 149 0.99 -9.78 -1.14
CA ALA A 149 1.63 -8.57 -1.63
C ALA A 149 2.84 -8.17 -0.75
N LEU A 150 2.71 -8.21 0.58
CA LEU A 150 3.81 -7.87 1.49
C LEU A 150 5.02 -8.79 1.34
N THR A 151 4.80 -10.08 1.05
CA THR A 151 5.87 -11.08 0.91
C THR A 151 6.47 -11.14 -0.49
N GLN A 152 5.65 -11.00 -1.53
CA GLN A 152 6.04 -11.30 -2.91
C GLN A 152 6.33 -10.05 -3.75
N VAL A 153 5.73 -8.88 -3.41
CA VAL A 153 6.02 -7.65 -4.13
C VAL A 153 7.31 -7.05 -3.63
N ASN A 154 8.33 -7.09 -4.48
CA ASN A 154 9.63 -6.50 -4.22
C ASN A 154 10.15 -5.80 -5.48
N ASN A 155 10.67 -4.60 -5.33
CA ASN A 155 11.15 -3.77 -6.45
C ASN A 155 12.59 -3.27 -6.23
N GLY A 156 13.30 -3.89 -5.29
CA GLY A 156 14.70 -3.53 -4.98
C GLY A 156 14.85 -2.06 -4.60
N PHE A 157 15.79 -1.37 -5.24
CA PHE A 157 16.09 0.03 -4.92
C PHE A 157 15.04 1.05 -5.40
N HIS A 158 14.14 0.66 -6.32
CA HIS A 158 13.03 1.52 -6.76
C HIS A 158 11.89 1.56 -5.74
N GLY A 159 11.84 0.62 -4.80
CA GLY A 159 10.93 0.61 -3.66
C GLY A 159 9.47 0.27 -3.97
N VAL A 160 8.71 0.08 -2.89
CA VAL A 160 7.28 -0.23 -2.92
C VAL A 160 6.54 0.68 -1.93
N ILE A 161 5.44 1.28 -2.37
CA ILE A 161 4.56 2.12 -1.58
C ILE A 161 3.28 1.33 -1.31
N TYR A 162 3.03 0.95 -0.06
CA TYR A 162 1.77 0.36 0.38
C TYR A 162 0.87 1.47 0.90
N LEU A 163 -0.28 1.66 0.27
CA LEU A 163 -1.33 2.55 0.72
C LEU A 163 -2.51 1.70 1.20
N ILE A 164 -2.70 1.59 2.51
CA ILE A 164 -3.68 0.70 3.12
C ILE A 164 -4.72 1.54 3.86
N ASP A 165 -5.89 1.70 3.26
CA ASP A 165 -6.99 2.39 3.95
C ASP A 165 -7.63 1.44 4.97
N GLU A 166 -8.00 1.99 6.15
CA GLU A 166 -8.51 1.27 7.32
C GLU A 166 -7.62 0.06 7.69
N ILE A 167 -6.29 0.30 7.85
CA ILE A 167 -5.27 -0.74 8.10
C ILE A 167 -5.62 -1.67 9.27
N HIS A 168 -6.43 -1.21 10.21
CA HIS A 168 -6.90 -2.01 11.34
C HIS A 168 -7.89 -3.12 10.94
N ALA A 169 -8.45 -3.09 9.71
CA ALA A 169 -9.26 -4.19 9.19
C ALA A 169 -8.39 -5.40 8.78
N TYR A 170 -7.13 -5.15 8.43
CA TYR A 170 -6.16 -6.16 8.00
C TYR A 170 -5.23 -6.59 9.14
N PHE A 171 -4.96 -5.69 10.08
CA PHE A 171 -4.09 -5.88 11.24
C PHE A 171 -4.83 -5.46 12.51
N ASN A 172 -5.84 -6.24 12.88
CA ASN A 172 -6.69 -5.95 14.04
C ASN A 172 -5.97 -6.31 15.35
N SER A 173 -6.04 -5.44 16.34
CA SER A 173 -5.48 -5.69 17.68
C SER A 173 -6.15 -6.86 18.41
N LEU A 174 -7.42 -7.16 18.12
CA LEU A 174 -8.18 -8.26 18.74
C LEU A 174 -7.86 -9.61 18.09
N GLU A 175 -7.50 -9.63 16.82
CA GLU A 175 -7.23 -10.81 16.00
C GLU A 175 -5.74 -10.96 15.64
N SER A 176 -4.87 -10.29 16.40
CA SER A 176 -3.43 -10.25 16.11
C SER A 176 -2.75 -11.64 16.20
N LYS A 177 -3.40 -12.63 16.80
CA LYS A 177 -2.92 -14.01 16.85
C LYS A 177 -3.07 -14.74 15.52
N ASP A 178 -4.00 -14.33 14.69
CA ASP A 178 -4.30 -14.96 13.41
C ASP A 178 -3.36 -14.46 12.28
N THR A 179 -2.67 -13.33 12.51
CA THR A 179 -1.68 -12.83 11.55
C THR A 179 -0.39 -13.65 11.65
N PRO A 180 0.08 -14.25 10.54
CA PRO A 180 1.32 -15.02 10.52
C PRO A 180 2.52 -14.20 10.99
N ILE A 181 3.39 -14.79 11.81
CA ILE A 181 4.63 -14.13 12.30
C ILE A 181 5.54 -13.69 11.15
N THR A 182 5.50 -14.43 10.03
CA THR A 182 6.25 -14.11 8.81
C THR A 182 5.92 -12.73 8.27
N ILE A 183 4.67 -12.28 8.37
CA ILE A 183 4.25 -10.95 7.90
C ILE A 183 4.89 -9.84 8.75
N PHE A 184 4.94 -10.00 10.07
CA PHE A 184 5.61 -9.03 10.94
C PHE A 184 7.14 -9.05 10.73
N ALA A 185 7.71 -10.20 10.39
CA ALA A 185 9.12 -10.32 10.02
C ALA A 185 9.41 -9.56 8.71
N GLU A 186 8.53 -9.66 7.70
CA GLU A 186 8.64 -8.88 6.46
C GLU A 186 8.51 -7.36 6.73
N ILE A 187 7.56 -6.96 7.56
CA ILE A 187 7.40 -5.55 7.93
C ILE A 187 8.64 -5.04 8.67
N SER A 188 9.28 -5.83 9.53
CA SER A 188 10.53 -5.43 10.21
C SER A 188 11.73 -5.28 9.26
N GLN A 189 11.68 -5.84 8.06
CA GLN A 189 12.73 -5.73 7.04
C GLN A 189 12.49 -4.62 6.00
N GLN A 190 11.52 -3.74 6.20
CA GLN A 190 11.12 -2.66 5.28
C GLN A 190 12.30 -1.84 4.78
N ARG A 191 13.27 -1.53 5.64
CA ARG A 191 14.47 -0.77 5.26
C ARG A 191 15.28 -1.46 4.15
N LYS A 192 15.46 -2.78 4.23
CA LYS A 192 16.23 -3.55 3.25
C LYS A 192 15.53 -3.63 1.91
N GLN A 193 14.20 -3.69 1.95
CA GLN A 193 13.34 -3.89 0.77
C GLN A 193 12.76 -2.57 0.24
N ARG A 194 13.10 -1.43 0.87
CA ARG A 194 12.56 -0.11 0.50
C ARG A 194 11.03 -0.08 0.45
N LYS A 195 10.39 -0.71 1.44
CA LYS A 195 8.93 -0.74 1.59
C LYS A 195 8.47 0.38 2.51
N LEU A 196 7.59 1.24 2.01
CA LEU A 196 6.92 2.28 2.78
C LEU A 196 5.44 1.93 2.94
N ILE A 197 4.96 1.82 4.16
CA ILE A 197 3.55 1.56 4.47
C ILE A 197 2.90 2.86 4.95
N LEU A 198 1.88 3.31 4.22
CA LEU A 198 1.00 4.42 4.56
C LEU A 198 -0.37 3.85 4.91
N GLY A 199 -0.64 3.71 6.20
CA GLY A 199 -1.91 3.18 6.68
C GLY A 199 -2.85 4.27 7.17
N THR A 200 -4.17 4.05 7.10
CA THR A 200 -5.14 4.89 7.81
C THR A 200 -5.84 4.10 8.91
N SER A 201 -6.19 4.76 10.00
CA SER A 201 -6.99 4.16 11.06
C SER A 201 -7.78 5.23 11.82
N GLN A 202 -8.97 4.89 12.28
CA GLN A 202 -9.72 5.81 13.14
C GLN A 202 -9.07 5.97 14.50
N LEU A 203 -8.61 4.86 15.08
CA LEU A 203 -7.94 4.81 16.37
C LEU A 203 -6.65 4.01 16.24
N PHE A 204 -5.53 4.59 16.65
CA PHE A 204 -4.23 3.92 16.60
C PHE A 204 -4.21 2.58 17.36
N MET A 205 -4.92 2.52 18.49
CA MET A 205 -4.96 1.32 19.33
C MET A 205 -5.74 0.15 18.73
N ARG A 206 -6.52 0.36 17.68
CA ARG A 206 -7.16 -0.74 16.92
C ARG A 206 -6.17 -1.51 16.05
N VAL A 207 -5.06 -0.90 15.73
CA VAL A 207 -3.99 -1.55 14.96
C VAL A 207 -3.26 -2.56 15.83
N ALA A 208 -2.92 -3.72 15.29
CA ALA A 208 -2.20 -4.77 16.00
C ALA A 208 -0.92 -4.25 16.66
N LYS A 209 -0.67 -4.69 17.90
CA LYS A 209 0.46 -4.22 18.72
C LYS A 209 1.80 -4.36 17.98
N ALA A 210 2.05 -5.50 17.34
CA ALA A 210 3.28 -5.77 16.62
C ALA A 210 3.54 -4.77 15.47
N LEU A 211 2.49 -4.27 14.80
CA LEU A 211 2.62 -3.24 13.78
C LEU A 211 2.79 -1.85 14.38
N ARG A 212 2.12 -1.57 15.51
CA ARG A 212 2.29 -0.29 16.23
C ARG A 212 3.71 -0.08 16.72
N GLU A 213 4.36 -1.14 17.21
CA GLU A 213 5.75 -1.13 17.68
C GLU A 213 6.77 -0.90 16.55
N GLN A 214 6.35 -1.09 15.29
CA GLN A 214 7.16 -0.84 14.11
C GLN A 214 6.75 0.45 13.36
N CYS A 215 5.89 1.27 13.99
CA CYS A 215 5.41 2.50 13.40
C CYS A 215 6.42 3.64 13.64
N ASP A 216 6.95 4.22 12.55
CA ASP A 216 7.88 5.35 12.63
C ASP A 216 7.18 6.67 12.96
N ASN A 217 6.01 6.88 12.35
CA ASN A 217 5.27 8.12 12.53
C ASN A 217 3.76 7.87 12.64
N ILE A 218 3.14 8.56 13.59
CA ILE A 218 1.69 8.62 13.72
C ILE A 218 1.26 10.03 13.34
N ILE A 219 0.38 10.15 12.34
CA ILE A 219 -0.05 11.42 11.78
C ILE A 219 -1.50 11.67 12.14
N ILE A 220 -1.74 12.60 13.05
CA ILE A 220 -3.10 12.99 13.42
C ILE A 220 -3.62 13.99 12.41
N CYS A 221 -4.74 13.61 11.78
CA CYS A 221 -5.44 14.41 10.79
C CYS A 221 -6.65 15.12 11.42
N ASN A 222 -6.81 16.39 11.10
CA ASN A 222 -7.99 17.15 11.48
C ASN A 222 -8.40 18.08 10.33
N THR A 223 -9.63 17.89 9.82
CA THR A 223 -10.16 18.67 8.70
C THR A 223 -11.13 19.72 9.22
N LEU A 224 -10.89 20.94 8.83
CA LEU A 224 -11.75 22.10 9.10
C LEU A 224 -12.51 22.45 7.81
N PHE A 225 -13.78 22.83 7.95
CA PHE A 225 -14.67 23.25 6.85
C PHE A 225 -14.76 22.24 5.69
N GLY A 226 -14.39 20.96 5.92
CA GLY A 226 -14.42 19.91 4.90
C GLY A 226 -13.41 20.05 3.75
N CYS A 227 -12.53 21.04 3.78
CA CYS A 227 -11.59 21.33 2.69
C CYS A 227 -10.16 21.67 3.13
N PHE A 228 -9.93 21.79 4.43
CA PHE A 228 -8.65 22.22 4.97
C PHE A 228 -8.18 21.23 6.02
N THR A 229 -7.10 20.49 5.75
CA THR A 229 -6.60 19.48 6.69
C THR A 229 -5.30 19.91 7.31
N THR A 230 -5.26 19.84 8.64
CA THR A 230 -4.05 19.97 9.45
C THR A 230 -3.52 18.59 9.80
N LEU A 231 -2.22 18.44 9.73
CA LEU A 231 -1.49 17.20 10.02
C LEU A 231 -0.51 17.46 11.17
N ARG A 232 -0.49 16.57 12.15
CA ARG A 232 0.51 16.58 13.22
C ARG A 232 1.16 15.21 13.26
N ALA A 233 2.44 15.14 12.91
CA ALA A 233 3.21 13.90 12.95
C ALA A 233 3.92 13.78 14.29
N TYR A 234 3.70 12.65 14.94
CA TYR A 234 4.32 12.25 16.20
C TYR A 234 5.32 11.12 15.95
N ASP A 235 6.29 11.00 16.83
CA ASP A 235 7.19 9.84 16.84
C ASP A 235 6.44 8.59 17.29
N GLY A 236 6.46 7.54 16.47
CA GLY A 236 5.78 6.30 16.81
C GLY A 236 6.37 5.58 18.02
N MET A 237 7.66 5.80 18.30
CA MET A 237 8.37 5.19 19.43
C MET A 237 8.17 5.93 20.76
N GLU A 238 7.87 7.24 20.71
CA GLU A 238 7.74 8.09 21.90
C GLU A 238 6.28 8.38 22.25
N ILE A 239 5.32 7.76 21.55
CA ILE A 239 3.91 8.08 21.74
C ILE A 239 3.30 7.25 22.86
N GLU A 240 2.65 7.91 23.77
CA GLU A 240 1.82 7.31 24.80
C GLU A 240 0.35 7.69 24.58
N GLN A 241 -0.53 6.78 24.93
CA GLN A 241 -1.95 7.08 24.89
C GLN A 241 -2.46 7.33 26.30
N ALA A 242 -3.02 8.52 26.50
CA ALA A 242 -3.70 8.88 27.74
C ALA A 242 -5.00 8.05 27.92
N ARG A 243 -5.53 8.03 29.13
CA ARG A 243 -6.77 7.30 29.47
C ARG A 243 -8.00 7.79 28.70
N ASP A 244 -8.00 9.04 28.28
CA ASP A 244 -9.06 9.66 27.45
C ASP A 244 -8.93 9.33 25.95
N GLY A 245 -7.93 8.54 25.56
CA GLY A 245 -7.66 8.18 24.18
C GLY A 245 -6.84 9.21 23.41
N SER A 246 -6.47 10.32 24.02
CA SER A 246 -5.56 11.31 23.40
C SER A 246 -4.14 10.75 23.30
N LEU A 247 -3.43 11.13 22.22
CA LEU A 247 -2.05 10.74 22.02
C LEU A 247 -1.15 11.83 22.61
N ILE A 248 -0.27 11.42 23.50
CA ILE A 248 0.73 12.28 24.13
C ILE A 248 2.09 11.88 23.55
N GLY A 249 2.81 12.85 23.00
CA GLY A 249 4.13 12.61 22.44
C GLY A 249 4.72 13.87 21.84
N ARG A 250 5.97 13.76 21.43
CA ARG A 250 6.69 14.86 20.77
C ARG A 250 6.20 15.01 19.33
N ILE A 251 5.77 16.23 18.96
CA ILE A 251 5.44 16.55 17.58
C ILE A 251 6.75 16.70 16.79
N LYS A 252 6.97 15.83 15.80
CA LYS A 252 8.11 15.91 14.87
C LYS A 252 7.87 16.96 13.77
N LYS A 253 6.64 16.99 13.24
CA LYS A 253 6.30 17.83 12.09
C LYS A 253 4.83 18.20 12.10
N THR A 254 4.54 19.40 11.65
CA THR A 254 3.18 19.88 11.35
C THR A 254 3.06 20.14 9.87
N GLY A 255 1.88 19.92 9.32
CA GLY A 255 1.57 20.18 7.92
C GLY A 255 0.13 20.68 7.79
N ILE A 256 -0.10 21.41 6.72
CA ILE A 256 -1.41 21.96 6.40
C ILE A 256 -1.59 21.86 4.88
N PHE A 257 -2.78 21.52 4.42
CA PHE A 257 -3.09 21.56 3.00
C PHE A 257 -4.58 21.77 2.73
N TRP A 258 -4.88 22.35 1.57
CA TRP A 258 -6.22 22.47 1.01
C TRP A 258 -6.51 21.26 0.14
N HIS A 259 -7.74 20.77 0.20
CA HIS A 259 -8.21 19.73 -0.70
C HIS A 259 -8.49 20.33 -2.08
N THR A 260 -7.69 19.96 -3.06
CA THR A 260 -7.97 20.30 -4.44
C THR A 260 -9.01 19.35 -5.04
N VAL A 261 -9.58 19.70 -6.20
CA VAL A 261 -10.45 18.79 -6.95
C VAL A 261 -9.68 17.51 -7.29
N LYS A 262 -8.42 17.63 -7.75
CA LYS A 262 -7.53 16.51 -8.02
C LYS A 262 -7.38 15.56 -6.81
N ASP A 263 -7.23 16.10 -5.59
CA ASP A 263 -7.09 15.27 -4.38
C ASP A 263 -8.39 14.49 -4.07
N ARG A 264 -9.56 15.05 -4.37
CA ARG A 264 -10.86 14.43 -4.11
C ARG A 264 -11.25 13.40 -5.16
N GLU A 265 -10.82 13.61 -6.40
CA GLU A 265 -11.05 12.69 -7.52
C GLU A 265 -9.98 11.60 -7.62
N ALA A 266 -8.92 11.67 -6.81
CA ALA A 266 -7.80 10.76 -6.84
C ALA A 266 -8.15 9.33 -6.36
N TYR A 267 -9.27 9.16 -5.67
CA TYR A 267 -9.72 7.84 -5.18
C TYR A 267 -11.26 7.83 -5.03
N ASP A 268 -11.84 6.63 -5.07
CA ASP A 268 -13.28 6.49 -4.83
C ASP A 268 -13.60 6.58 -3.32
N THR A 269 -14.18 7.71 -2.92
CA THR A 269 -14.57 7.99 -1.53
C THR A 269 -15.70 7.08 -1.02
N PHE A 270 -16.43 6.43 -1.91
CA PHE A 270 -17.58 5.57 -1.58
C PHE A 270 -17.25 4.08 -1.65
N GLN A 271 -16.02 3.73 -2.01
CA GLN A 271 -15.59 2.35 -2.04
C GLN A 271 -15.69 1.74 -0.62
N LYS A 272 -16.46 0.67 -0.48
CA LYS A 272 -16.45 -0.15 0.73
C LYS A 272 -15.18 -0.99 0.75
N ILE A 273 -14.34 -0.80 1.75
CA ILE A 273 -13.09 -1.55 1.97
C ILE A 273 -13.48 -2.85 2.60
N TRP A 274 -14.31 -3.53 2.59
CA TRP A 274 -14.65 -4.86 3.08
C TRP A 274 -16.17 -5.06 3.27
N SER A 275 -16.73 -6.01 2.58
CA SER A 275 -18.05 -6.53 2.87
C SER A 275 -18.04 -8.06 2.80
N SER A 276 -17.47 -8.70 3.80
CA SER A 276 -17.53 -10.17 3.89
C SER A 276 -18.91 -10.70 4.24
N PHE A 277 -19.92 -9.86 4.40
CA PHE A 277 -21.19 -10.33 4.97
C PHE A 277 -22.49 -10.01 4.21
N ILE A 278 -22.51 -9.16 3.19
CA ILE A 278 -23.75 -8.93 2.42
C ILE A 278 -23.41 -8.64 0.95
N PRO A 279 -23.87 -9.43 -0.02
CA PRO A 279 -23.79 -9.10 -1.44
C PRO A 279 -24.42 -7.73 -1.70
N LEU A 280 -23.79 -6.92 -2.56
CA LEU A 280 -24.21 -5.55 -2.90
C LEU A 280 -25.66 -5.46 -3.43
N GLU A 281 -26.19 -6.57 -3.93
CA GLU A 281 -27.56 -6.69 -4.47
C GLU A 281 -28.66 -6.67 -3.39
N GLU A 282 -28.33 -6.93 -2.12
CA GLU A 282 -29.33 -7.09 -1.05
C GLU A 282 -29.40 -5.92 -0.04
N ASN A 283 -28.66 -4.82 -0.25
CA ASN A 283 -28.73 -3.70 0.68
C ASN A 283 -29.74 -2.61 0.23
N PRO A 284 -30.99 -2.67 0.71
CA PRO A 284 -32.06 -1.76 0.24
C PRO A 284 -31.84 -0.28 0.63
N TYR A 285 -30.91 0.00 1.56
CA TYR A 285 -30.57 1.37 1.98
C TYR A 285 -29.56 2.04 1.03
N MET A 286 -28.69 1.26 0.36
CA MET A 286 -27.73 1.82 -0.57
C MET A 286 -28.34 2.16 -1.92
N SER A 287 -29.28 1.34 -2.43
CA SER A 287 -29.96 1.61 -3.70
C SER A 287 -30.75 2.92 -3.68
N LYS A 288 -31.46 3.21 -2.59
CA LYS A 288 -32.24 4.45 -2.45
C LYS A 288 -31.38 5.72 -2.28
N ARG A 289 -30.23 5.62 -1.64
CA ARG A 289 -29.29 6.75 -1.46
C ARG A 289 -28.49 7.03 -2.73
N HIS A 290 -28.06 6.00 -3.43
CA HIS A 290 -27.36 6.10 -4.70
C HIS A 290 -28.27 6.67 -5.80
N ALA A 291 -29.52 6.19 -5.90
CA ALA A 291 -30.50 6.72 -6.83
C ALA A 291 -30.86 8.20 -6.55
N LYS A 292 -30.98 8.59 -5.29
CA LYS A 292 -31.19 10.01 -4.92
C LYS A 292 -29.98 10.89 -5.25
N PHE A 293 -28.76 10.38 -5.11
CA PHE A 293 -27.55 11.12 -5.42
C PHE A 293 -27.36 11.27 -6.94
N GLN A 294 -27.55 10.21 -7.71
CA GLN A 294 -27.50 10.26 -9.18
C GLN A 294 -28.57 11.22 -9.74
N HIS A 295 -29.81 11.14 -9.25
CA HIS A 295 -30.88 12.06 -9.67
C HIS A 295 -30.57 13.54 -9.33
N LYS A 296 -29.86 13.79 -8.22
CA LYS A 296 -29.44 15.15 -7.83
C LYS A 296 -28.27 15.66 -8.71
N MET A 297 -27.40 14.78 -9.17
CA MET A 297 -26.31 15.11 -10.08
C MET A 297 -26.82 15.35 -11.51
N GLU A 298 -27.74 14.51 -11.99
CA GLU A 298 -28.40 14.70 -13.29
C GLU A 298 -29.19 16.01 -13.37
N LYS A 299 -29.90 16.38 -12.29
CA LYS A 299 -30.54 17.70 -12.20
C LYS A 299 -29.55 18.85 -12.26
N LYS A 300 -28.37 18.73 -11.64
CA LYS A 300 -27.33 19.79 -11.70
C LYS A 300 -26.68 19.91 -13.07
N MET A 301 -26.58 18.82 -13.84
CA MET A 301 -26.04 18.84 -15.19
C MET A 301 -27.02 19.37 -16.24
N LYS A 302 -28.31 19.27 -15.99
CA LYS A 302 -29.35 19.84 -16.90
C LYS A 302 -29.57 21.35 -16.74
N PHE A 303 -28.97 21.99 -15.74
CA PHE A 303 -29.04 23.44 -15.47
C PHE A 303 -27.69 24.16 -15.72
N ARG A 304 -26.77 23.55 -16.42
CA ARG A 304 -25.60 24.17 -17.08
C ARG A 304 -25.71 23.97 -18.58
#